data_58f66f293ef7bd3fb4276630ac0b5b6d
#
_entry.id   58f66f293ef7bd3fb4276630ac0b5b6d
#
_cell.length_a   1.000
_cell.length_b   1.000
_cell.length_c   1.000
_cell.angle_alpha   90.00
_cell.angle_beta   90.00
_cell.angle_gamma   90.00
#
_symmetry.space_group_name_H-M   'P 1'
#
loop_
_entity.id
_entity.type
_entity.pdbx_description
1 polymer ?
#
loop_
_entity_poly.entity_id
_entity_poly.type
_entity_poly.pdbx_seq_one_letter_code
_entity_poly.pdbx_strand_id
1 'polypeptide(L)'
;MIEREQNNECLGRDTRMCGDPESWFPMRVTYSRELKVKAELDRLEIENFLPMTYKLADVDTENPRRVLVPAINNLIFVRSSKSRITSLKSANTVLQPLRYIMDRTAGQEHTIMTVPDVQMENFMRVASRTDDSVLFLNDETVVGKEGKRVLITGGVFDGITGVIRRVKRCKRVVVELEGIASVAIAFVPAVLLKEIDSKE
;
A
#
# COMPACT_ATOMS: atom_id res chain seq x y z
N MET A 1 -46.35 -46.19 29.53
CA MET A 1 -45.89 -45.66 28.22
C MET A 1 -45.07 -44.45 28.53
N ILE A 2 -43.77 -44.58 28.49
CA ILE A 2 -42.83 -43.54 28.90
C ILE A 2 -41.98 -43.27 27.66
N GLU A 3 -42.21 -42.13 27.05
CA GLU A 3 -41.40 -41.62 25.94
C GLU A 3 -40.08 -41.08 26.49
N ARG A 4 -38.99 -41.56 25.95
CA ARG A 4 -37.65 -41.12 26.27
C ARG A 4 -37.30 -39.97 25.34
N GLU A 5 -37.12 -38.81 25.91
CA GLU A 5 -36.42 -37.72 25.27
C GLU A 5 -34.94 -38.04 25.03
N GLN A 6 -34.53 -38.07 23.80
CA GLN A 6 -33.14 -38.16 23.41
C GLN A 6 -32.53 -36.75 23.42
N ASN A 7 -31.77 -36.47 24.47
CA ASN A 7 -30.84 -35.36 24.50
C ASN A 7 -29.75 -35.60 23.44
N ASN A 8 -29.76 -34.78 22.42
CA ASN A 8 -28.71 -34.72 21.43
C ASN A 8 -27.69 -33.63 21.86
N GLU A 9 -26.70 -34.07 22.63
CA GLU A 9 -25.52 -33.25 22.93
C GLU A 9 -24.74 -33.01 21.66
N CYS A 10 -24.86 -31.81 21.11
CA CYS A 10 -23.93 -31.32 20.12
C CYS A 10 -22.63 -30.88 20.78
N LEU A 11 -21.72 -31.86 20.92
CA LEU A 11 -20.32 -31.64 21.24
C LEU A 11 -19.65 -30.75 20.19
N GLY A 12 -19.07 -29.68 20.70
CA GLY A 12 -17.84 -29.02 20.26
C GLY A 12 -17.61 -28.87 18.76
N ARG A 13 -18.11 -27.80 18.18
CA ARG A 13 -17.47 -27.22 17.00
C ARG A 13 -16.76 -25.96 17.38
N ASP A 14 -15.42 -26.00 17.17
CA ASP A 14 -14.52 -24.88 17.14
C ASP A 14 -15.26 -23.57 16.80
N THR A 15 -15.41 -22.72 17.78
CA THR A 15 -15.65 -21.30 17.59
C THR A 15 -14.37 -20.74 17.01
N ARG A 16 -14.14 -20.95 15.71
CA ARG A 16 -13.25 -20.08 14.96
C ARG A 16 -13.83 -18.70 15.14
N MET A 17 -13.16 -17.91 15.96
CA MET A 17 -13.39 -16.49 16.07
C MET A 17 -13.44 -15.94 14.65
N CYS A 18 -14.60 -15.48 14.22
CA CYS A 18 -14.78 -14.72 13.00
C CYS A 18 -14.09 -13.38 13.23
N GLY A 19 -12.76 -13.41 13.18
CA GLY A 19 -11.95 -12.21 13.25
C GLY A 19 -12.25 -11.37 12.01
N ASP A 20 -12.26 -10.04 12.15
CA ASP A 20 -12.31 -9.14 11.01
C ASP A 20 -11.32 -9.59 9.94
N PRO A 21 -11.68 -9.57 8.65
CA PRO A 21 -10.77 -9.97 7.57
C PRO A 21 -9.51 -9.12 7.60
N GLU A 22 -8.38 -9.76 7.33
CA GLU A 22 -7.13 -9.03 7.13
C GLU A 22 -7.17 -8.28 5.81
N SER A 23 -6.75 -7.03 5.84
CA SER A 23 -6.70 -6.15 4.68
C SER A 23 -5.50 -5.23 4.76
N TRP A 24 -5.06 -4.71 3.63
CA TRP A 24 -4.08 -3.64 3.59
C TRP A 24 -4.73 -2.30 3.92
N PHE A 25 -4.29 -1.68 4.99
CA PHE A 25 -4.71 -0.35 5.39
C PHE A 25 -3.60 0.66 5.08
N PRO A 26 -3.84 1.64 4.19
CA PRO A 26 -3.01 2.81 4.10
C PRO A 26 -3.24 3.65 5.36
N MET A 27 -2.19 3.97 6.08
CA MET A 27 -2.29 4.69 7.34
C MET A 27 -1.39 5.92 7.34
N ARG A 28 -1.91 7.02 7.85
CA ARG A 28 -1.10 8.21 8.11
C ARG A 28 -0.33 8.04 9.41
N VAL A 29 0.94 8.46 9.38
CA VAL A 29 1.80 8.53 10.57
C VAL A 29 2.04 10.01 10.89
N THR A 30 1.58 10.47 12.04
CA THR A 30 1.80 11.85 12.45
C THR A 30 3.23 12.07 12.97
N TYR A 31 3.75 13.30 12.80
CA TYR A 31 5.05 13.74 13.32
C TYR A 31 6.28 13.06 12.70
N SER A 32 6.23 12.65 11.46
CA SER A 32 7.35 12.03 10.71
C SER A 32 8.02 10.89 11.48
N ARG A 33 7.19 9.99 12.05
CA ARG A 33 7.64 8.84 12.85
C ARG A 33 7.57 7.51 12.11
N GLU A 34 7.52 7.54 10.78
CA GLU A 34 7.31 6.37 9.92
C GLU A 34 8.31 5.25 10.22
N LEU A 35 9.60 5.59 10.33
CA LEU A 35 10.65 4.60 10.60
C LEU A 35 10.51 3.96 11.99
N LYS A 36 10.09 4.74 13.00
CA LYS A 36 9.86 4.20 14.35
C LYS A 36 8.65 3.27 14.39
N VAL A 37 7.57 3.68 13.71
CA VAL A 37 6.36 2.88 13.58
C VAL A 37 6.64 1.59 12.82
N LYS A 38 7.40 1.67 11.70
CA LYS A 38 7.82 0.49 10.94
C LYS A 38 8.61 -0.48 11.80
N ALA A 39 9.63 -0.01 12.50
CA ALA A 39 10.46 -0.86 13.38
C ALA A 39 9.63 -1.56 14.46
N GLU A 40 8.61 -0.90 14.99
CA GLU A 40 7.72 -1.49 15.99
C GLU A 40 6.76 -2.51 15.40
N LEU A 41 6.22 -2.27 14.18
CA LEU A 41 5.41 -3.23 13.45
C LEU A 41 6.22 -4.48 13.09
N ASP A 42 7.47 -4.31 12.63
CA ASP A 42 8.39 -5.42 12.34
C ASP A 42 8.67 -6.24 13.62
N ARG A 43 8.90 -5.59 14.78
CA ARG A 43 9.08 -6.27 16.06
C ARG A 43 7.85 -7.08 16.49
N LEU A 44 6.66 -6.62 16.13
CA LEU A 44 5.39 -7.29 16.43
C LEU A 44 4.99 -8.31 15.36
N GLU A 45 5.86 -8.55 14.37
CA GLU A 45 5.60 -9.46 13.24
C GLU A 45 4.30 -9.13 12.48
N ILE A 46 4.03 -7.81 12.34
CA ILE A 46 2.89 -7.33 11.57
C ILE A 46 3.38 -6.96 10.18
N GLU A 47 2.76 -7.57 9.17
CA GLU A 47 3.08 -7.27 7.78
C GLU A 47 2.83 -5.80 7.49
N ASN A 48 3.87 -5.11 6.99
CA ASN A 48 3.81 -3.70 6.71
C ASN A 48 4.69 -3.33 5.52
N PHE A 49 4.39 -2.23 4.86
CA PHE A 49 5.19 -1.70 3.77
C PHE A 49 5.35 -0.19 3.90
N LEU A 50 6.59 0.26 3.94
CA LEU A 50 6.96 1.67 3.91
C LEU A 50 7.76 1.92 2.63
N PRO A 51 7.21 2.65 1.64
CA PRO A 51 7.95 3.02 0.43
C PRO A 51 9.17 3.86 0.79
N MET A 52 10.34 3.47 0.31
CA MET A 52 11.61 4.13 0.61
C MET A 52 12.28 4.61 -0.67
N THR A 53 13.03 5.70 -0.58
CA THR A 53 13.83 6.24 -1.69
C THR A 53 15.14 6.84 -1.17
N TYR A 54 16.14 6.94 -2.04
CA TYR A 54 17.35 7.66 -1.72
C TYR A 54 17.20 9.17 -1.99
N LYS A 55 17.61 9.96 -1.01
CA LYS A 55 17.81 11.40 -1.18
C LYS A 55 19.27 11.75 -0.89
N LEU A 56 19.77 12.78 -1.60
CA LEU A 56 21.06 13.37 -1.26
C LEU A 56 20.89 14.22 0.00
N ALA A 57 21.67 13.92 1.02
CA ALA A 57 21.85 14.75 2.19
C ALA A 57 23.21 15.45 2.11
N ASP A 58 23.33 16.55 2.85
CA ASP A 58 24.58 17.33 2.92
C ASP A 58 25.07 17.81 1.55
N VAL A 59 24.12 18.25 0.69
CA VAL A 59 24.38 18.63 -0.72
C VAL A 59 25.40 19.77 -0.83
N ASP A 60 25.44 20.65 0.15
CA ASP A 60 26.32 21.81 0.22
C ASP A 60 27.68 21.53 0.89
N THR A 61 27.96 20.27 1.17
CA THR A 61 29.24 19.84 1.78
C THR A 61 30.15 19.14 0.76
N GLU A 62 31.44 19.03 1.09
CA GLU A 62 32.41 18.33 0.23
C GLU A 62 32.12 16.84 0.04
N ASN A 63 31.26 16.24 0.89
CA ASN A 63 30.92 14.82 0.85
C ASN A 63 29.40 14.61 0.89
N PRO A 64 28.66 14.81 -0.20
CA PRO A 64 27.23 14.54 -0.24
C PRO A 64 26.98 13.03 -0.04
N ARG A 65 26.00 12.70 0.83
CA ARG A 65 25.65 11.31 1.16
C ARG A 65 24.26 10.95 0.64
N ARG A 66 24.13 9.73 0.12
CA ARG A 66 22.81 9.16 -0.18
C ARG A 66 22.22 8.57 1.10
N VAL A 67 21.07 9.08 1.52
CA VAL A 67 20.36 8.61 2.71
C VAL A 67 19.02 8.02 2.29
N LEU A 68 18.72 6.84 2.82
CA LEU A 68 17.45 6.16 2.60
C LEU A 68 16.37 6.79 3.48
N VAL A 69 15.32 7.33 2.88
CA VAL A 69 14.22 8.03 3.55
C VAL A 69 12.87 7.54 3.06
N PRO A 70 11.79 7.74 3.81
CA PRO A 70 10.44 7.50 3.31
C PRO A 70 10.21 8.27 2.00
N ALA A 71 9.74 7.56 0.98
CA ALA A 71 9.47 8.14 -0.35
C ALA A 71 8.22 9.01 -0.34
N ILE A 72 7.24 8.64 0.48
CA ILE A 72 5.97 9.34 0.68
C ILE A 72 5.89 9.70 2.16
N ASN A 73 5.80 10.98 2.45
CA ASN A 73 5.75 11.46 3.82
C ASN A 73 4.44 11.05 4.51
N ASN A 74 4.55 10.68 5.76
CA ASN A 74 3.41 10.38 6.63
C ASN A 74 2.52 9.22 6.13
N LEU A 75 3.06 8.26 5.38
CA LEU A 75 2.31 7.11 4.85
C LEU A 75 3.04 5.81 5.15
N ILE A 76 2.31 4.83 5.68
CA ILE A 76 2.71 3.44 5.81
C ILE A 76 1.52 2.53 5.49
N PHE A 77 1.77 1.38 4.89
CA PHE A 77 0.77 0.36 4.66
C PHE A 77 0.91 -0.74 5.70
N VAL A 78 -0.22 -1.16 6.28
CA VAL A 78 -0.25 -2.20 7.32
C VAL A 78 -1.27 -3.26 6.94
N ARG A 79 -0.87 -4.52 6.89
CA ARG A 79 -1.76 -5.65 6.68
C ARG A 79 -2.14 -6.26 8.00
N SER A 80 -3.40 -6.21 8.35
CA SER A 80 -3.94 -6.81 9.58
C SER A 80 -5.46 -6.71 9.59
N SER A 81 -6.11 -7.11 10.69
CA SER A 81 -7.52 -6.81 10.94
C SER A 81 -7.68 -5.45 11.63
N LYS A 82 -8.81 -4.79 11.42
CA LYS A 82 -9.15 -3.50 12.07
C LYS A 82 -9.13 -3.61 13.59
N SER A 83 -9.67 -4.69 14.14
CA SER A 83 -9.70 -4.96 15.58
C SER A 83 -8.29 -5.08 16.15
N ARG A 84 -7.40 -5.84 15.49
CA ARG A 84 -6.00 -6.00 15.90
C ARG A 84 -5.24 -4.67 15.90
N ILE A 85 -5.35 -3.88 14.82
CA ILE A 85 -4.71 -2.55 14.75
C ILE A 85 -5.22 -1.64 15.87
N THR A 86 -6.53 -1.64 16.13
CA THR A 86 -7.11 -0.80 17.19
C THR A 86 -6.59 -1.20 18.57
N SER A 87 -6.54 -2.50 18.88
CA SER A 87 -5.98 -3.02 20.13
C SER A 87 -4.50 -2.66 20.30
N LEU A 88 -3.71 -2.81 19.23
CA LEU A 88 -2.28 -2.49 19.25
C LEU A 88 -2.03 -0.98 19.49
N LYS A 89 -2.82 -0.12 18.86
CA LYS A 89 -2.73 1.34 19.08
C LYS A 89 -3.08 1.73 20.51
N SER A 90 -3.97 1.03 21.17
CA SER A 90 -4.35 1.28 22.56
C SER A 90 -3.27 0.81 23.53
N ALA A 91 -2.61 -0.31 23.23
CA ALA A 91 -1.60 -0.92 24.11
C ALA A 91 -0.18 -0.37 23.88
N ASN A 92 0.10 0.26 22.75
CA ASN A 92 1.45 0.64 22.33
C ASN A 92 1.55 2.11 21.94
N THR A 93 2.30 2.87 22.72
CA THR A 93 2.48 4.32 22.53
C THR A 93 3.21 4.67 21.22
N VAL A 94 4.07 3.78 20.70
CA VAL A 94 4.77 3.98 19.43
C VAL A 94 3.81 3.91 18.25
N LEU A 95 2.73 3.11 18.35
CA LEU A 95 1.71 2.95 17.32
C LEU A 95 0.56 3.96 17.44
N GLN A 96 0.48 4.72 18.51
CA GLN A 96 -0.54 5.77 18.66
C GLN A 96 -0.56 6.82 17.53
N PRO A 97 0.57 7.19 16.89
CA PRO A 97 0.57 8.12 15.74
C PRO A 97 -0.15 7.62 14.49
N LEU A 98 -0.45 6.31 14.39
CA LEU A 98 -1.17 5.74 13.25
C LEU A 98 -2.61 6.28 13.17
N ARG A 99 -3.03 6.71 11.97
CA ARG A 99 -4.39 7.16 11.68
C ARG A 99 -4.89 6.50 10.39
N TYR A 100 -6.11 5.98 10.42
CA TYR A 100 -6.75 5.47 9.20
C TYR A 100 -6.98 6.61 8.20
N ILE A 101 -6.79 6.30 6.93
CA ILE A 101 -7.25 7.16 5.85
C ILE A 101 -8.69 6.77 5.56
N MET A 102 -9.55 7.78 5.46
CA MET A 102 -10.98 7.58 5.20
C MET A 102 -11.25 7.75 3.72
N ASP A 103 -12.02 6.84 3.16
CA ASP A 103 -12.55 6.98 1.81
C ASP A 103 -13.66 8.04 1.81
N ARG A 104 -13.52 9.01 0.93
CA ARG A 104 -14.49 10.11 0.77
C ARG A 104 -15.38 9.94 -0.46
N THR A 105 -15.12 8.90 -1.27
CA THR A 105 -15.84 8.66 -2.53
C THR A 105 -17.09 7.81 -2.33
N ALA A 106 -17.18 7.07 -1.23
CA ALA A 106 -18.27 6.13 -0.92
C ALA A 106 -19.54 6.78 -0.32
N GLY A 107 -19.91 7.97 -0.75
CA GLY A 107 -21.15 8.61 -0.29
C GLY A 107 -21.09 9.22 1.12
N GLN A 108 -22.19 9.19 1.86
CA GLN A 108 -22.29 9.85 3.18
C GLN A 108 -21.60 9.12 4.33
N GLU A 109 -21.22 7.86 4.17
CA GLU A 109 -20.50 7.11 5.20
C GLU A 109 -18.99 7.15 4.96
N HIS A 110 -18.28 7.68 5.94
CA HIS A 110 -16.80 7.65 5.95
C HIS A 110 -16.31 6.23 6.25
N THR A 111 -16.05 5.45 5.22
CA THR A 111 -15.45 4.12 5.35
C THR A 111 -13.93 4.20 5.48
N ILE A 112 -13.34 3.23 6.19
CA ILE A 112 -11.90 3.12 6.27
C ILE A 112 -11.40 2.62 4.92
N MET A 113 -10.44 3.34 4.34
CA MET A 113 -9.83 2.97 3.07
C MET A 113 -9.02 1.68 3.21
N THR A 114 -9.19 0.77 2.27
CA THR A 114 -8.42 -0.46 2.14
C THR A 114 -7.86 -0.59 0.72
N VAL A 115 -6.77 -1.33 0.57
CA VAL A 115 -6.16 -1.62 -0.73
C VAL A 115 -6.31 -3.11 -1.01
N PRO A 116 -6.86 -3.50 -2.17
CA PRO A 116 -6.91 -4.91 -2.59
C PRO A 116 -5.50 -5.51 -2.70
N ASP A 117 -5.35 -6.79 -2.31
CA ASP A 117 -4.04 -7.48 -2.28
C ASP A 117 -3.31 -7.39 -3.63
N VAL A 118 -3.99 -7.64 -4.74
CA VAL A 118 -3.41 -7.59 -6.09
C VAL A 118 -2.86 -6.19 -6.44
N GLN A 119 -3.57 -5.13 -6.04
CA GLN A 119 -3.10 -3.77 -6.27
C GLN A 119 -1.89 -3.45 -5.39
N MET A 120 -1.93 -3.89 -4.13
CA MET A 120 -0.82 -3.68 -3.20
C MET A 120 0.43 -4.44 -3.64
N GLU A 121 0.31 -5.68 -4.09
CA GLU A 121 1.42 -6.46 -4.65
C GLU A 121 2.07 -5.77 -5.86
N ASN A 122 1.26 -5.32 -6.83
CA ASN A 122 1.76 -4.57 -7.99
C ASN A 122 2.48 -3.28 -7.56
N PHE A 123 1.90 -2.56 -6.61
CA PHE A 123 2.52 -1.34 -6.08
C PHE A 123 3.83 -1.64 -5.36
N MET A 124 3.85 -2.64 -4.48
CA MET A 124 5.05 -3.03 -3.73
C MET A 124 6.18 -3.49 -4.66
N ARG A 125 5.89 -4.27 -5.71
CA ARG A 125 6.90 -4.73 -6.68
C ARG A 125 7.61 -3.56 -7.37
N VAL A 126 6.91 -2.47 -7.63
CA VAL A 126 7.52 -1.26 -8.20
C VAL A 126 8.15 -0.39 -7.11
N ALA A 127 7.42 -0.12 -6.03
CA ALA A 127 7.81 0.82 -4.98
C ALA A 127 8.93 0.30 -4.06
N SER A 128 9.24 -1.01 -4.09
CA SER A 128 10.40 -1.58 -3.37
C SER A 128 11.73 -1.26 -4.04
N ARG A 129 11.72 -0.78 -5.28
CA ARG A 129 12.96 -0.39 -5.95
C ARG A 129 13.40 0.99 -5.47
N THR A 130 14.65 1.07 -5.08
CA THR A 130 15.27 2.30 -4.58
C THR A 130 16.21 2.95 -5.60
N ASP A 131 16.31 2.36 -6.81
CA ASP A 131 17.10 2.87 -7.92
C ASP A 131 16.33 3.94 -8.73
N ASP A 132 17.00 4.53 -9.70
CA ASP A 132 16.42 5.58 -10.56
C ASP A 132 15.39 5.03 -11.57
N SER A 133 15.09 3.70 -11.52
CA SER A 133 14.07 3.09 -12.39
C SER A 133 12.64 3.44 -11.99
N VAL A 134 12.44 4.00 -10.81
CA VAL A 134 11.12 4.39 -10.31
C VAL A 134 11.12 5.83 -9.79
N LEU A 135 9.97 6.46 -9.89
CA LEU A 135 9.75 7.83 -9.45
C LEU A 135 8.43 7.91 -8.68
N PHE A 136 8.51 8.24 -7.40
CA PHE A 136 7.31 8.54 -6.61
C PHE A 136 6.71 9.88 -7.04
N LEU A 137 5.40 9.89 -7.24
CA LEU A 137 4.69 11.03 -7.78
C LEU A 137 3.91 11.75 -6.69
N ASN A 138 3.94 13.07 -6.75
CA ASN A 138 3.00 13.94 -6.06
C ASN A 138 1.94 14.37 -7.07
N ASP A 139 0.75 14.75 -6.60
CA ASP A 139 -0.38 15.13 -7.46
C ASP A 139 -0.04 16.21 -8.49
N GLU A 140 0.91 17.09 -8.17
CA GLU A 140 1.37 18.18 -9.06
C GLU A 140 2.24 17.70 -10.24
N THR A 141 2.80 16.50 -10.18
CA THR A 141 3.76 15.99 -11.19
C THR A 141 3.10 15.22 -12.33
N VAL A 142 1.83 14.88 -12.20
CA VAL A 142 1.08 14.10 -13.19
C VAL A 142 0.18 15.02 -14.01
N VAL A 143 0.40 15.06 -15.31
CA VAL A 143 -0.45 15.80 -16.24
C VAL A 143 -1.48 14.84 -16.85
N GLY A 144 -2.76 15.12 -16.63
CA GLY A 144 -3.89 14.34 -17.12
C GLY A 144 -4.27 13.16 -16.21
N LYS A 145 -5.57 13.00 -15.99
CA LYS A 145 -6.14 11.90 -15.19
C LYS A 145 -6.40 10.65 -16.04
N GLU A 146 -6.57 10.81 -17.35
CA GLU A 146 -6.87 9.73 -18.28
C GLU A 146 -5.61 9.21 -18.96
N GLY A 147 -5.52 7.90 -19.13
CA GLY A 147 -4.45 7.22 -19.85
C GLY A 147 -4.85 5.80 -20.19
N LYS A 148 -4.13 5.21 -21.14
CA LYS A 148 -4.36 3.82 -21.55
C LYS A 148 -3.84 2.88 -20.47
N ARG A 149 -4.67 1.91 -20.07
CA ARG A 149 -4.22 0.81 -19.20
C ARG A 149 -3.36 -0.15 -19.99
N VAL A 150 -2.27 -0.56 -19.39
CA VAL A 150 -1.31 -1.48 -20.03
C VAL A 150 -0.84 -2.55 -19.04
N LEU A 151 -0.54 -3.71 -19.61
CA LEU A 151 0.17 -4.80 -18.94
C LEU A 151 1.61 -4.78 -19.47
N ILE A 152 2.58 -4.86 -18.58
CA ILE A 152 3.99 -5.05 -18.94
C ILE A 152 4.23 -6.54 -19.15
N THR A 153 4.74 -6.92 -20.33
CA THR A 153 4.91 -8.32 -20.77
C THR A 153 6.36 -8.74 -20.85
N GLY A 154 7.17 -8.31 -19.91
CA GLY A 154 8.57 -8.74 -19.82
C GLY A 154 9.46 -7.81 -19.03
N GLY A 155 10.67 -8.26 -18.75
CA GLY A 155 11.67 -7.55 -17.96
C GLY A 155 11.38 -7.63 -16.46
N VAL A 156 11.98 -6.72 -15.69
CA VAL A 156 11.89 -6.70 -14.22
C VAL A 156 10.52 -6.33 -13.68
N PHE A 157 9.65 -5.77 -14.53
CA PHE A 157 8.29 -5.37 -14.22
C PHE A 157 7.24 -6.24 -14.90
N ASP A 158 7.62 -7.43 -15.36
CA ASP A 158 6.69 -8.36 -16.03
C ASP A 158 5.45 -8.66 -15.19
N GLY A 159 4.28 -8.67 -15.83
CA GLY A 159 2.98 -8.89 -15.18
C GLY A 159 2.41 -7.69 -14.40
N ILE A 160 3.12 -6.56 -14.35
CA ILE A 160 2.60 -5.36 -13.68
C ILE A 160 1.63 -4.64 -14.60
N THR A 161 0.48 -4.25 -14.04
CA THR A 161 -0.50 -3.41 -14.71
C THR A 161 -0.35 -1.96 -14.25
N GLY A 162 -0.52 -1.03 -15.18
CA GLY A 162 -0.45 0.40 -14.89
C GLY A 162 -1.15 1.23 -15.95
N VAL A 163 -1.06 2.54 -15.81
CA VAL A 163 -1.67 3.51 -16.74
C VAL A 163 -0.56 4.36 -17.36
N ILE A 164 -0.59 4.52 -18.69
CA ILE A 164 0.35 5.41 -19.37
C ILE A 164 -0.07 6.86 -19.09
N ARG A 165 0.78 7.59 -18.37
CA ARG A 165 0.58 9.02 -18.09
C ARG A 165 1.80 9.85 -18.47
N ARG A 166 1.61 11.15 -18.67
CA ARG A 166 2.71 12.08 -18.89
C ARG A 166 3.23 12.58 -17.54
N VAL A 167 4.48 12.22 -17.23
CA VAL A 167 5.19 12.61 -16.01
C VAL A 167 6.46 13.35 -16.41
N LYS A 168 6.63 14.60 -15.98
CA LYS A 168 7.80 15.44 -16.33
C LYS A 168 8.11 15.43 -17.83
N ARG A 169 7.07 15.66 -18.67
CA ARG A 169 7.12 15.69 -20.15
C ARG A 169 7.38 14.34 -20.85
N CYS A 170 7.59 13.25 -20.12
CA CYS A 170 7.78 11.91 -20.67
C CYS A 170 6.54 11.03 -20.43
N LYS A 171 6.22 10.15 -21.38
CA LYS A 171 5.22 9.09 -21.18
C LYS A 171 5.83 8.01 -20.29
N ARG A 172 5.16 7.65 -19.21
CA ARG A 172 5.59 6.63 -18.24
C ARG A 172 4.42 5.73 -17.88
N VAL A 173 4.73 4.50 -17.48
CA VAL A 173 3.74 3.61 -16.86
C VAL A 173 3.66 3.99 -15.39
N VAL A 174 2.46 4.33 -14.94
CA VAL A 174 2.17 4.72 -13.55
C VAL A 174 1.35 3.60 -12.91
N VAL A 175 1.85 3.10 -11.80
CA VAL A 175 1.10 2.20 -10.90
C VAL A 175 0.54 3.05 -9.79
N GLU A 176 -0.77 3.02 -9.63
CA GLU A 176 -1.52 3.91 -8.76
C GLU A 176 -2.35 3.13 -7.76
N LEU A 177 -2.30 3.55 -6.53
CA LEU A 177 -3.29 3.24 -5.51
C LEU A 177 -4.16 4.48 -5.37
N GLU A 178 -5.39 4.39 -5.89
CA GLU A 178 -6.28 5.53 -6.09
C GLU A 178 -6.49 6.34 -4.81
N GLY A 179 -6.23 7.64 -4.88
CA GLY A 179 -6.34 8.56 -3.74
C GLY A 179 -5.29 8.40 -2.63
N ILE A 180 -4.29 7.52 -2.80
CA ILE A 180 -3.31 7.18 -1.77
C ILE A 180 -1.89 7.50 -2.23
N ALA A 181 -1.44 6.83 -3.29
CA ALA A 181 -0.05 6.87 -3.74
C ALA A 181 0.08 6.51 -5.21
N SER A 182 1.06 7.10 -5.88
CA SER A 182 1.39 6.77 -7.26
C SER A 182 2.89 6.65 -7.45
N VAL A 183 3.31 5.66 -8.22
CA VAL A 183 4.70 5.45 -8.59
C VAL A 183 4.82 5.27 -10.10
N ALA A 184 5.73 6.00 -10.73
CA ALA A 184 6.00 5.90 -12.15
C ALA A 184 7.25 5.06 -12.40
N ILE A 185 7.19 4.15 -13.37
CA ILE A 185 8.34 3.44 -13.90
C ILE A 185 9.05 4.39 -14.88
N ALA A 186 10.35 4.60 -14.68
CA ALA A 186 11.13 5.58 -15.42
C ALA A 186 11.16 5.28 -16.92
N PHE A 187 11.33 4.01 -17.29
CA PHE A 187 11.35 3.57 -18.68
C PHE A 187 10.84 2.13 -18.81
N VAL A 188 9.91 1.94 -19.76
CA VAL A 188 9.48 0.62 -20.23
C VAL A 188 9.49 0.65 -21.76
N PRO A 189 10.20 -0.26 -22.44
CA PRO A 189 10.17 -0.35 -23.88
C PRO A 189 8.73 -0.55 -24.40
N ALA A 190 8.35 0.16 -25.46
CA ALA A 190 7.00 0.08 -26.01
C ALA A 190 6.61 -1.33 -26.43
N VAL A 191 7.58 -2.13 -26.89
CA VAL A 191 7.36 -3.53 -27.32
C VAL A 191 6.89 -4.44 -26.16
N LEU A 192 7.15 -4.05 -24.91
CA LEU A 192 6.73 -4.76 -23.71
C LEU A 192 5.38 -4.27 -23.16
N LEU A 193 4.73 -3.32 -23.82
CA LEU A 193 3.46 -2.76 -23.37
C LEU A 193 2.32 -3.35 -24.18
N LYS A 194 1.44 -4.09 -23.53
CA LYS A 194 0.18 -4.58 -24.08
C LYS A 194 -0.97 -3.76 -23.54
N GLU A 195 -1.73 -3.09 -24.42
CA GLU A 195 -2.96 -2.39 -24.01
C GLU A 195 -3.98 -3.40 -23.49
N ILE A 196 -4.63 -3.07 -22.39
CA ILE A 196 -5.72 -3.84 -21.79
C ILE A 196 -6.95 -2.96 -21.67
N ASP A 197 -8.11 -3.49 -22.05
CA ASP A 197 -9.37 -2.76 -21.95
C ASP A 197 -9.75 -2.55 -20.48
N SER A 198 -10.41 -1.42 -20.21
CA SER A 198 -10.83 -1.01 -18.86
C SER A 198 -12.04 -1.79 -18.31
N LYS A 199 -12.35 -2.97 -18.89
CA LYS A 199 -13.48 -3.81 -18.51
C LYS A 199 -12.96 -5.17 -18.01
N GLU A 200 -12.51 -5.20 -16.76
CA GLU A 200 -12.59 -6.37 -15.88
C GLU A 200 -12.43 -5.90 -14.44
#